data_cd618bf67e2952a4da5e45233dd09995
#
_entry.id   cd618bf67e2952a4da5e45233dd09995
#
_cell.length_a   1.000
_cell.length_b   1.000
_cell.length_c   1.000
_cell.angle_alpha   90.00
_cell.angle_beta   90.00
_cell.angle_gamma   90.00
#
_symmetry.space_group_name_H-M   'P 1'
#
loop_
_entity.id
_entity.type
_entity.pdbx_description
1 polymer ?
#
loop_
_entity_poly.entity_id
_entity_poly.type
_entity_poly.pdbx_seq_one_letter_code
_entity_poly.pdbx_strand_id
1 'polypeptide(L)'
;MRRLSLSGRLALLFAACTAVVSLFAGVLFSRASETHFIELDQQLLDSKLIALRSALAGADDPVLFAERKARLQEEMSHQPDLALRVRGADGRVWFDSATNLPADLPAQSGLHNFHSAGTAYRVYSAALAPDKADSAQLILMLDITHHQHFLQRMQHLIWLTVGWSALATALLGAWAARSGLRPLRRMSEVAAGVSASSLTQRLPEDQMPTELAELTHTFNAMLGRLDDSFQRLSAFSADIAHELRTPLSNLLTHTQVTLTRPRDLEDYREALHSNLEELQWMAQLVNDMLYLAKADHGLLIPKCEPLQLAEEADLLLEFFAPLAEDAQVKLTRLGSAGISGDRSMLRRALSNLLDNALRFTPPHGEVQVRIVDAPKGLSLSIENSGEGIAEALLPRLFDRFYRADPARHEGSSEHAGLGLAITQSIIRAHGGTIHCESGQGWTRFLMELPKGV
;
A
#
# COMPACT_ATOMS: atom_id res chain seq x y z
N MET A 1 17.71 23.05 4.49
CA MET A 1 18.19 21.72 4.94
C MET A 1 17.54 20.65 4.09
N ARG A 2 18.29 19.91 3.27
CA ARG A 2 17.76 18.77 2.49
C ARG A 2 17.31 17.70 3.46
N ARG A 3 16.02 17.36 3.44
CA ARG A 3 15.48 16.26 4.26
C ARG A 3 16.12 14.95 3.81
N LEU A 4 16.82 14.30 4.72
CA LEU A 4 17.39 12.97 4.46
C LEU A 4 16.27 12.00 4.02
N SER A 5 16.56 11.18 3.01
CA SER A 5 15.63 10.12 2.57
C SER A 5 15.38 9.14 3.73
N LEU A 6 14.25 8.44 3.71
CA LEU A 6 13.92 7.42 4.72
C LEU A 6 15.04 6.37 4.84
N SER A 7 15.58 5.92 3.69
CA SER A 7 16.72 5.01 3.64
C SER A 7 17.98 5.57 4.32
N GLY A 8 18.24 6.86 4.16
CA GLY A 8 19.37 7.53 4.82
C GLY A 8 19.18 7.64 6.33
N ARG A 9 17.97 7.91 6.81
CA ARG A 9 17.65 7.95 8.24
C ARG A 9 17.79 6.59 8.90
N LEU A 10 17.28 5.53 8.27
CA LEU A 10 17.40 4.16 8.77
C LEU A 10 18.86 3.70 8.82
N ALA A 11 19.64 3.94 7.75
CA ALA A 11 21.05 3.61 7.73
C ALA A 11 21.83 4.31 8.86
N LEU A 12 21.56 5.58 9.09
CA LEU A 12 22.19 6.37 10.15
C LEU A 12 21.80 5.89 11.55
N LEU A 13 20.54 5.53 11.76
CA LEU A 13 20.06 4.96 13.04
C LEU A 13 20.72 3.62 13.32
N PHE A 14 20.77 2.70 12.34
CA PHE A 14 21.45 1.42 12.51
C PHE A 14 22.93 1.58 12.80
N ALA A 15 23.62 2.45 12.04
CA ALA A 15 25.04 2.73 12.27
C ALA A 15 25.29 3.31 13.66
N ALA A 16 24.47 4.27 14.11
CA ALA A 16 24.57 4.86 15.44
C ALA A 16 24.32 3.83 16.54
N CYS A 17 23.28 3.00 16.41
CA CYS A 17 22.99 1.93 17.36
C CYS A 17 24.16 0.92 17.46
N THR A 18 24.68 0.46 16.33
CA THR A 18 25.83 -0.45 16.30
C THR A 18 27.07 0.19 16.93
N ALA A 19 27.35 1.46 16.64
CA ALA A 19 28.49 2.17 17.20
C ALA A 19 28.35 2.28 18.75
N VAL A 20 27.15 2.63 19.26
CA VAL A 20 26.91 2.73 20.71
C VAL A 20 27.09 1.39 21.40
N VAL A 21 26.50 0.32 20.86
CA VAL A 21 26.62 -1.03 21.44
C VAL A 21 28.07 -1.53 21.40
N SER A 22 28.75 -1.35 20.27
CA SER A 22 30.17 -1.76 20.15
C SER A 22 31.08 -0.96 21.06
N LEU A 23 30.86 0.35 21.20
CA LEU A 23 31.59 1.21 22.09
C LEU A 23 31.39 0.79 23.56
N PHE A 24 30.16 0.53 23.95
CA PHE A 24 29.85 0.07 25.30
C PHE A 24 30.53 -1.26 25.62
N ALA A 25 30.43 -2.23 24.71
CA ALA A 25 31.09 -3.52 24.86
C ALA A 25 32.63 -3.35 24.92
N GLY A 26 33.21 -2.50 24.10
CA GLY A 26 34.63 -2.19 24.09
C GLY A 26 35.13 -1.57 25.41
N VAL A 27 34.40 -0.61 25.94
CA VAL A 27 34.70 0.02 27.24
C VAL A 27 34.60 -0.98 28.39
N LEU A 28 33.55 -1.81 28.37
CA LEU A 28 33.35 -2.87 29.38
C LEU A 28 34.51 -3.87 29.35
N PHE A 29 34.89 -4.32 28.14
CA PHE A 29 35.99 -5.24 27.98
C PHE A 29 37.34 -4.65 28.40
N SER A 30 37.62 -3.38 28.04
CA SER A 30 38.82 -2.68 28.43
C SER A 30 38.94 -2.58 29.96
N ARG A 31 37.87 -2.18 30.65
CA ARG A 31 37.85 -2.13 32.13
C ARG A 31 38.01 -3.50 32.78
N ALA A 32 37.31 -4.53 32.27
CA ALA A 32 37.43 -5.87 32.79
C ALA A 32 38.88 -6.39 32.65
N SER A 33 39.52 -6.14 31.49
CA SER A 33 40.91 -6.51 31.25
C SER A 33 41.88 -5.79 32.20
N GLU A 34 41.68 -4.49 32.39
CA GLU A 34 42.50 -3.70 33.33
C GLU A 34 42.39 -4.24 34.78
N THR A 35 41.17 -4.46 35.23
CA THR A 35 40.92 -5.05 36.57
C THR A 35 41.58 -6.42 36.71
N HIS A 36 41.44 -7.26 35.69
CA HIS A 36 42.05 -8.60 35.70
C HIS A 36 43.57 -8.55 35.81
N PHE A 37 44.22 -7.63 35.07
CA PHE A 37 45.68 -7.47 35.20
C PHE A 37 46.08 -6.94 36.60
N ILE A 38 45.29 -6.06 37.19
CA ILE A 38 45.54 -5.57 38.55
C ILE A 38 45.49 -6.73 39.57
N GLU A 39 44.49 -7.58 39.46
CA GLU A 39 44.30 -8.75 40.31
C GLU A 39 45.45 -9.80 40.15
N LEU A 40 45.87 -10.08 38.90
CA LEU A 40 47.00 -10.96 38.64
C LEU A 40 48.30 -10.42 39.20
N ASP A 41 48.60 -9.14 38.99
CA ASP A 41 49.80 -8.47 39.52
C ASP A 41 49.79 -8.47 41.03
N GLN A 42 48.65 -8.22 41.68
CA GLN A 42 48.54 -8.29 43.12
C GLN A 42 48.78 -9.69 43.68
N GLN A 43 48.17 -10.71 43.05
CA GLN A 43 48.41 -12.12 43.47
C GLN A 43 49.88 -12.51 43.33
N LEU A 44 50.53 -12.09 42.24
CA LEU A 44 51.97 -12.34 42.04
C LEU A 44 52.78 -11.63 43.14
N LEU A 45 52.54 -10.37 43.39
CA LEU A 45 53.31 -9.58 44.39
C LEU A 45 53.08 -10.09 45.82
N ASP A 46 51.83 -10.50 46.16
CA ASP A 46 51.52 -11.11 47.47
C ASP A 46 52.23 -12.43 47.64
N SER A 47 52.24 -13.30 46.62
CA SER A 47 52.96 -14.57 46.70
C SER A 47 54.47 -14.38 46.88
N LYS A 48 55.05 -13.40 46.20
CA LYS A 48 56.48 -13.05 46.31
C LYS A 48 56.80 -12.41 47.65
N LEU A 49 55.90 -11.54 48.18
CA LEU A 49 56.09 -10.99 49.51
C LEU A 49 56.14 -12.05 50.60
N ILE A 50 55.27 -13.08 50.51
CA ILE A 50 55.25 -14.19 51.42
C ILE A 50 56.58 -14.96 51.36
N ALA A 51 57.06 -15.26 50.17
CA ALA A 51 58.34 -15.93 49.96
C ALA A 51 59.53 -15.14 50.52
N LEU A 52 59.57 -13.82 50.24
CA LEU A 52 60.61 -12.92 50.73
C LEU A 52 60.59 -12.76 52.25
N ARG A 53 59.41 -12.67 52.85
CA ARG A 53 59.28 -12.65 54.32
C ARG A 53 59.81 -13.94 54.93
N SER A 54 59.53 -15.09 54.35
CA SER A 54 60.03 -16.37 54.77
C SER A 54 61.60 -16.49 54.65
N ALA A 55 62.13 -15.99 53.54
CA ALA A 55 63.57 -15.96 53.27
C ALA A 55 64.33 -15.02 54.19
N LEU A 56 63.71 -13.91 54.59
CA LEU A 56 64.30 -12.88 55.43
C LEU A 56 63.84 -12.98 56.90
N ALA A 57 63.21 -14.03 57.33
CA ALA A 57 62.73 -14.21 58.69
C ALA A 57 63.89 -14.09 59.72
N GLY A 58 63.73 -13.14 60.68
CA GLY A 58 64.73 -12.82 61.66
C GLY A 58 65.90 -11.91 61.22
N ALA A 59 65.84 -11.36 60.01
CA ALA A 59 66.86 -10.40 59.52
C ALA A 59 66.43 -8.94 59.79
N ASP A 60 66.09 -8.59 61.03
CA ASP A 60 65.62 -7.26 61.39
C ASP A 60 66.75 -6.23 61.64
N ASP A 61 68.02 -6.69 61.61
CA ASP A 61 69.19 -5.87 61.79
C ASP A 61 70.02 -5.85 60.48
N PRO A 62 70.63 -4.70 60.10
CA PRO A 62 71.55 -4.60 58.92
C PRO A 62 72.65 -5.67 58.85
N VAL A 63 73.18 -6.13 59.99
CA VAL A 63 74.23 -7.13 60.04
C VAL A 63 73.69 -8.54 59.68
N LEU A 64 72.56 -8.96 60.24
CA LEU A 64 71.86 -10.20 59.92
C LEU A 64 71.31 -10.21 58.50
N PHE A 65 70.90 -9.06 57.97
CA PHE A 65 70.48 -8.90 56.59
C PHE A 65 71.63 -9.08 55.61
N ALA A 66 72.84 -8.62 55.96
CA ALA A 66 74.02 -8.75 55.06
C ALA A 66 74.39 -10.19 54.75
N GLU A 67 74.17 -11.11 55.73
CA GLU A 67 74.44 -12.56 55.55
C GLU A 67 73.47 -13.21 54.53
N ARG A 68 72.27 -12.68 54.34
CA ARG A 68 71.21 -13.17 53.42
C ARG A 68 71.20 -12.49 52.09
N LYS A 69 71.94 -11.40 51.92
CA LYS A 69 71.96 -10.54 50.72
C LYS A 69 72.30 -11.31 49.42
N ALA A 70 73.32 -12.23 49.50
CA ALA A 70 73.71 -13.00 48.31
C ALA A 70 72.63 -13.93 47.81
N ARG A 71 71.88 -14.58 48.72
CA ARG A 71 70.79 -15.49 48.43
C ARG A 71 69.58 -14.71 47.82
N LEU A 72 69.31 -13.49 48.34
CA LEU A 72 68.27 -12.63 47.83
C LEU A 72 68.61 -12.14 46.42
N GLN A 73 69.89 -11.83 46.16
CA GLN A 73 70.34 -11.38 44.82
C GLN A 73 70.23 -12.50 43.77
N GLU A 74 70.52 -13.73 44.15
CA GLU A 74 70.36 -14.90 43.31
C GLU A 74 68.88 -15.15 42.98
N GLU A 75 68.01 -15.08 43.96
CA GLU A 75 66.54 -15.25 43.76
C GLU A 75 65.95 -14.17 42.83
N MET A 76 66.36 -12.93 43.04
CA MET A 76 65.91 -11.80 42.19
C MET A 76 66.49 -11.83 40.78
N SER A 77 67.66 -12.45 40.56
CA SER A 77 68.22 -12.57 39.21
C SER A 77 67.42 -13.44 38.26
N HIS A 78 66.60 -14.33 38.79
CA HIS A 78 65.69 -15.21 38.01
C HIS A 78 64.39 -14.54 37.63
N GLN A 79 64.19 -13.29 38.04
CA GLN A 79 62.91 -12.56 37.81
C GLN A 79 63.21 -11.15 37.30
N PRO A 80 63.49 -10.99 36.00
CA PRO A 80 63.93 -9.72 35.42
C PRO A 80 62.88 -8.61 35.49
N ASP A 81 61.58 -8.97 35.52
CA ASP A 81 60.45 -8.02 35.57
C ASP A 81 60.13 -7.58 36.99
N LEU A 82 60.74 -8.16 38.02
CA LEU A 82 60.51 -7.85 39.41
C LEU A 82 61.77 -7.22 40.02
N ALA A 83 61.61 -6.03 40.59
CA ALA A 83 62.64 -5.36 41.33
C ALA A 83 62.25 -5.25 42.83
N LEU A 84 63.24 -5.36 43.70
CA LEU A 84 63.07 -5.29 45.15
C LEU A 84 63.94 -4.21 45.75
N ARG A 85 63.36 -3.34 46.58
CA ARG A 85 64.08 -2.47 47.50
C ARG A 85 63.74 -2.84 48.92
N VAL A 86 64.77 -2.97 49.77
CA VAL A 86 64.63 -3.14 51.21
C VAL A 86 65.11 -1.88 51.89
N ARG A 87 64.17 -1.21 52.64
CA ARG A 87 64.49 0.00 53.37
C ARG A 87 64.41 -0.32 54.89
N GLY A 88 65.46 -0.01 55.62
CA GLY A 88 65.49 -0.17 57.08
C GLY A 88 64.57 0.78 57.81
N ALA A 89 64.29 0.54 59.09
CA ALA A 89 63.58 1.43 59.99
C ALA A 89 64.26 2.77 60.14
N ASP A 90 65.59 2.84 59.91
CA ASP A 90 66.39 4.06 59.90
C ASP A 90 66.21 4.91 58.62
N GLY A 91 65.36 4.43 57.70
CA GLY A 91 65.14 5.04 56.41
C GLY A 91 66.25 4.80 55.36
N ARG A 92 67.31 4.09 55.73
CA ARG A 92 68.40 3.74 54.79
C ARG A 92 68.03 2.54 53.92
N VAL A 93 68.50 2.59 52.66
CA VAL A 93 68.33 1.47 51.73
C VAL A 93 69.41 0.40 52.08
N TRP A 94 68.93 -0.80 52.48
CA TRP A 94 69.79 -1.91 52.77
C TRP A 94 70.10 -2.76 51.53
N PHE A 95 69.13 -2.80 50.57
CA PHE A 95 69.30 -3.55 49.35
C PHE A 95 68.50 -2.96 48.20
N ASP A 96 69.09 -2.93 47.04
CA ASP A 96 68.44 -2.70 45.76
C ASP A 96 68.81 -3.84 44.81
N SER A 97 67.81 -4.55 44.23
CA SER A 97 68.05 -5.66 43.27
C SER A 97 68.51 -5.17 41.92
N ALA A 98 68.24 -3.91 41.56
CA ALA A 98 68.62 -3.32 40.29
C ALA A 98 69.28 -1.91 40.51
N THR A 99 70.24 -1.57 39.69
CA THR A 99 71.08 -0.36 39.84
C THR A 99 70.35 0.96 39.55
N ASN A 100 69.19 0.95 38.87
CA ASN A 100 68.48 2.14 38.38
C ASN A 100 67.07 2.26 39.02
N LEU A 101 66.88 1.84 40.24
CA LEU A 101 65.60 2.01 40.90
C LEU A 101 65.35 3.47 41.25
N PRO A 102 64.13 3.99 41.00
CA PRO A 102 63.82 5.38 41.29
C PRO A 102 64.00 5.72 42.78
N ALA A 103 64.57 6.91 43.06
CA ALA A 103 64.81 7.34 44.42
C ALA A 103 63.48 7.64 45.20
N ASP A 104 62.47 8.15 44.53
CA ASP A 104 61.22 8.64 45.08
C ASP A 104 60.09 7.59 45.03
N LEU A 105 60.33 6.40 45.64
CA LEU A 105 59.30 5.40 45.73
C LEU A 105 58.29 5.72 46.83
N PRO A 106 56.97 5.49 46.57
CA PRO A 106 55.95 5.69 47.60
C PRO A 106 56.19 4.80 48.79
N ALA A 107 56.32 5.41 49.99
CA ALA A 107 56.51 4.68 51.24
C ALA A 107 55.17 4.20 51.85
N GLN A 108 54.04 4.49 51.22
CA GLN A 108 52.75 4.04 51.70
C GLN A 108 52.55 2.55 51.47
N SER A 109 52.06 1.84 52.50
CA SER A 109 51.71 0.45 52.38
C SER A 109 50.58 0.20 51.39
N GLY A 110 50.67 -0.84 50.57
CA GLY A 110 49.67 -1.21 49.58
C GLY A 110 50.17 -1.13 48.15
N LEU A 111 49.25 -1.35 47.21
CA LEU A 111 49.50 -1.40 45.77
C LEU A 111 49.34 0.00 45.15
N HIS A 112 50.37 0.49 44.45
CA HIS A 112 50.39 1.77 43.80
C HIS A 112 50.95 1.69 42.39
N ASN A 113 50.41 2.50 41.47
CA ASN A 113 51.02 2.67 40.13
C ASN A 113 52.06 3.76 40.19
N PHE A 114 53.24 3.50 39.65
CA PHE A 114 54.35 4.44 39.59
C PHE A 114 54.98 4.46 38.22
N HIS A 115 55.32 5.64 37.74
CA HIS A 115 55.92 5.84 36.42
C HIS A 115 57.30 6.52 36.61
N SER A 116 58.32 5.90 36.03
CA SER A 116 59.67 6.50 36.03
C SER A 116 60.40 6.18 34.74
N ALA A 117 61.08 7.19 34.16
CA ALA A 117 61.92 7.04 32.97
C ALA A 117 61.25 6.33 31.78
N GLY A 118 59.94 6.47 31.60
CA GLY A 118 59.20 5.86 30.51
C GLY A 118 58.70 4.44 30.78
N THR A 119 59.05 3.84 31.95
CA THR A 119 58.62 2.52 32.41
C THR A 119 57.50 2.68 33.42
N ALA A 120 56.47 1.83 33.31
CA ALA A 120 55.34 1.79 34.22
C ALA A 120 55.55 0.65 35.22
N TYR A 121 55.51 0.98 36.47
CA TYR A 121 55.67 0.02 37.54
C TYR A 121 54.40 -0.10 38.40
N ARG A 122 54.14 -1.31 38.86
CA ARG A 122 53.23 -1.57 39.95
C ARG A 122 54.02 -1.81 41.20
N VAL A 123 53.91 -0.92 42.15
CA VAL A 123 54.67 -0.93 43.39
C VAL A 123 53.82 -1.46 44.51
N TYR A 124 54.34 -2.45 45.24
CA TYR A 124 53.70 -2.97 46.42
C TYR A 124 54.67 -2.84 47.63
N SER A 125 54.25 -2.00 48.60
CA SER A 125 55.04 -1.72 49.77
C SER A 125 54.42 -2.40 51.00
N ALA A 126 55.21 -3.19 51.73
CA ALA A 126 54.80 -3.88 52.95
C ALA A 126 55.93 -4.00 54.00
N ALA A 127 55.57 -4.05 55.28
CA ALA A 127 56.52 -4.29 56.34
C ALA A 127 57.10 -5.72 56.27
N LEU A 128 58.40 -5.89 56.53
CA LEU A 128 59.03 -7.20 56.60
C LEU A 128 58.45 -8.06 57.75
N ALA A 129 58.33 -7.46 58.93
CA ALA A 129 57.68 -8.08 60.10
C ALA A 129 56.44 -7.25 60.49
N PRO A 130 55.22 -7.71 60.15
CA PRO A 130 53.98 -6.94 60.41
C PRO A 130 53.72 -6.67 61.89
N ASP A 131 54.29 -7.51 62.78
CA ASP A 131 54.09 -7.43 64.23
C ASP A 131 55.03 -6.45 64.93
N LYS A 132 55.99 -5.80 64.22
CA LYS A 132 56.96 -4.87 64.79
C LYS A 132 56.77 -3.46 64.16
N ALA A 133 56.61 -2.45 65.01
CA ALA A 133 56.42 -1.07 64.53
C ALA A 133 57.67 -0.50 63.81
N ASP A 134 58.87 -0.92 64.19
CA ASP A 134 60.16 -0.51 63.55
C ASP A 134 60.72 -1.60 62.61
N SER A 135 59.88 -2.19 61.79
CA SER A 135 60.25 -3.20 60.82
C SER A 135 60.78 -2.57 59.54
N ALA A 136 61.78 -3.21 58.91
CA ALA A 136 62.19 -2.84 57.56
C ALA A 136 61.02 -3.00 56.56
N GLN A 137 61.00 -2.15 55.55
CA GLN A 137 60.00 -2.16 54.50
C GLN A 137 60.53 -2.86 53.26
N LEU A 138 59.73 -3.78 52.73
CA LEU A 138 59.92 -4.40 51.44
C LEU A 138 59.10 -3.63 50.40
N ILE A 139 59.75 -3.15 49.36
CA ILE A 139 59.12 -2.45 48.26
C ILE A 139 59.39 -3.28 47.01
N LEU A 140 58.33 -3.98 46.57
CA LEU A 140 58.34 -4.77 45.36
C LEU A 140 57.84 -3.93 44.18
N MET A 141 58.52 -4.00 43.04
CA MET A 141 58.19 -3.26 41.82
C MET A 141 58.09 -4.22 40.68
N LEU A 142 56.94 -4.29 40.07
CA LEU A 142 56.68 -5.11 38.85
C LEU A 142 56.61 -4.15 37.64
N ASP A 143 57.38 -4.47 36.63
CA ASP A 143 57.28 -3.74 35.33
C ASP A 143 56.01 -4.18 34.61
N ILE A 144 55.05 -3.22 34.45
CA ILE A 144 53.77 -3.42 33.81
C ILE A 144 53.73 -2.80 32.41
N THR A 145 54.87 -2.40 31.85
CA THR A 145 54.94 -1.73 30.55
C THR A 145 54.35 -2.61 29.46
N HIS A 146 54.58 -3.91 29.47
CA HIS A 146 53.97 -4.87 28.56
C HIS A 146 52.45 -4.90 28.66
N HIS A 147 51.91 -4.84 29.89
CA HIS A 147 50.43 -4.81 30.14
C HIS A 147 49.83 -3.50 29.57
N GLN A 148 50.50 -2.38 29.77
CA GLN A 148 50.04 -1.07 29.21
C GLN A 148 50.05 -1.07 27.68
N HIS A 149 51.13 -1.54 27.07
CA HIS A 149 51.18 -1.66 25.60
C HIS A 149 50.09 -2.62 25.05
N PHE A 150 49.82 -3.72 25.74
CA PHE A 150 48.74 -4.62 25.38
C PHE A 150 47.39 -3.91 25.45
N LEU A 151 47.06 -3.21 26.53
CA LEU A 151 45.82 -2.45 26.69
C LEU A 151 45.69 -1.35 25.64
N GLN A 152 46.77 -0.64 25.30
CA GLN A 152 46.78 0.35 24.22
C GLN A 152 46.44 -0.27 22.85
N ARG A 153 47.09 -1.41 22.51
CA ARG A 153 46.78 -2.15 21.27
C ARG A 153 45.32 -2.61 21.24
N MET A 154 44.80 -3.09 22.34
CA MET A 154 43.40 -3.49 22.49
C MET A 154 42.46 -2.32 22.25
N GLN A 155 42.75 -1.13 22.81
CA GLN A 155 41.97 0.08 22.56
C GLN A 155 41.97 0.46 21.06
N HIS A 156 43.11 0.42 20.39
CA HIS A 156 43.19 0.69 18.96
C HIS A 156 42.37 -0.31 18.13
N LEU A 157 42.43 -1.62 18.45
CA LEU A 157 41.62 -2.63 17.80
C LEU A 157 40.12 -2.41 18.04
N ILE A 158 39.73 -2.02 19.24
CA ILE A 158 38.34 -1.68 19.58
C ILE A 158 37.85 -0.51 18.69
N TRP A 159 38.61 0.57 18.61
CA TRP A 159 38.23 1.72 17.77
C TRP A 159 38.13 1.36 16.29
N LEU A 160 39.06 0.54 15.78
CA LEU A 160 39.00 0.04 14.41
C LEU A 160 37.75 -0.83 14.16
N THR A 161 37.46 -1.77 15.07
CA THR A 161 36.26 -2.63 14.93
C THR A 161 34.97 -1.85 15.05
N VAL A 162 34.86 -0.87 15.93
CA VAL A 162 33.72 0.05 16.03
C VAL A 162 33.55 0.82 14.72
N GLY A 163 34.61 1.40 14.18
CA GLY A 163 34.58 2.14 12.92
C GLY A 163 34.13 1.28 11.74
N TRP A 164 34.71 0.10 11.58
CA TRP A 164 34.35 -0.83 10.51
C TRP A 164 32.93 -1.38 10.62
N SER A 165 32.51 -1.74 11.84
CA SER A 165 31.15 -2.25 12.06
C SER A 165 30.09 -1.18 11.79
N ALA A 166 30.32 0.06 12.23
CA ALA A 166 29.43 1.18 11.95
C ALA A 166 29.33 1.49 10.44
N LEU A 167 30.48 1.49 9.73
CA LEU A 167 30.51 1.70 8.28
C LEU A 167 29.78 0.58 7.54
N ALA A 168 30.07 -0.68 7.85
CA ALA A 168 29.43 -1.85 7.26
C ALA A 168 27.91 -1.83 7.48
N THR A 169 27.46 -1.53 8.70
CA THR A 169 26.04 -1.42 9.03
C THR A 169 25.36 -0.27 8.30
N ALA A 170 26.04 0.87 8.13
CA ALA A 170 25.52 2.00 7.36
C ALA A 170 25.32 1.62 5.88
N LEU A 171 26.30 0.96 5.27
CA LEU A 171 26.24 0.55 3.86
C LEU A 171 25.17 -0.52 3.63
N LEU A 172 25.14 -1.57 4.46
CA LEU A 172 24.14 -2.65 4.39
C LEU A 172 22.73 -2.11 4.65
N GLY A 173 22.55 -1.26 5.67
CA GLY A 173 21.28 -0.63 5.97
C GLY A 173 20.79 0.28 4.84
N ALA A 174 21.68 1.04 4.22
CA ALA A 174 21.32 1.87 3.06
C ALA A 174 20.93 1.01 1.84
N TRP A 175 21.64 -0.08 1.60
CA TRP A 175 21.32 -1.03 0.52
C TRP A 175 19.97 -1.73 0.76
N ALA A 176 19.76 -2.27 1.95
CA ALA A 176 18.50 -2.96 2.33
C ALA A 176 17.30 -2.01 2.24
N ALA A 177 17.43 -0.79 2.77
CA ALA A 177 16.37 0.21 2.70
C ALA A 177 16.05 0.65 1.26
N ARG A 178 17.06 0.79 0.38
CA ARG A 178 16.82 1.12 -1.04
C ARG A 178 16.15 -0.02 -1.77
N SER A 179 16.60 -1.26 -1.54
CA SER A 179 16.02 -2.45 -2.17
C SER A 179 14.58 -2.69 -1.70
N GLY A 180 14.31 -2.56 -0.40
CA GLY A 180 12.97 -2.75 0.17
C GLY A 180 11.96 -1.67 -0.24
N LEU A 181 12.41 -0.44 -0.53
CA LEU A 181 11.54 0.65 -0.98
C LEU A 181 11.38 0.75 -2.51
N ARG A 182 12.09 -0.06 -3.28
CA ARG A 182 12.01 -0.06 -4.75
C ARG A 182 10.61 -0.39 -5.27
N PRO A 183 9.89 -1.38 -4.73
CA PRO A 183 8.52 -1.68 -5.16
C PRO A 183 7.55 -0.51 -4.95
N LEU A 184 7.63 0.17 -3.81
CA LEU A 184 6.82 1.36 -3.52
C LEU A 184 7.07 2.51 -4.50
N ARG A 185 8.33 2.70 -4.92
CA ARG A 185 8.65 3.70 -5.96
C ARG A 185 8.02 3.34 -7.29
N ARG A 186 8.08 2.07 -7.71
CA ARG A 186 7.42 1.59 -8.93
C ARG A 186 5.91 1.82 -8.89
N MET A 187 5.25 1.53 -7.76
CA MET A 187 3.83 1.83 -7.59
C MET A 187 3.53 3.32 -7.76
N SER A 188 4.36 4.19 -7.15
CA SER A 188 4.23 5.64 -7.29
C SER A 188 4.45 6.13 -8.72
N GLU A 189 5.39 5.55 -9.46
CA GLU A 189 5.66 5.86 -10.86
C GLU A 189 4.49 5.45 -11.76
N VAL A 190 3.95 4.24 -11.57
CA VAL A 190 2.75 3.78 -12.29
C VAL A 190 1.56 4.68 -11.95
N ALA A 191 1.32 4.99 -10.67
CA ALA A 191 0.23 5.87 -10.27
C ALA A 191 0.36 7.29 -10.86
N ALA A 192 1.57 7.83 -10.92
CA ALA A 192 1.83 9.15 -11.53
C ALA A 192 1.71 9.15 -13.05
N GLY A 193 1.93 8.00 -13.70
CA GLY A 193 1.81 7.82 -15.15
C GLY A 193 0.40 7.40 -15.61
N VAL A 194 -0.56 7.22 -14.70
CA VAL A 194 -1.95 6.89 -15.05
C VAL A 194 -2.57 8.00 -15.89
N SER A 195 -2.92 7.67 -17.11
CA SER A 195 -3.63 8.52 -18.06
C SER A 195 -4.62 7.66 -18.85
N ALA A 196 -5.51 8.27 -19.57
CA ALA A 196 -6.49 7.57 -20.41
C ALA A 196 -5.85 6.54 -21.37
N SER A 197 -4.60 6.77 -21.80
CA SER A 197 -3.87 5.89 -22.71
C SER A 197 -3.02 4.83 -22.00
N SER A 198 -2.92 4.83 -20.67
CA SER A 198 -2.05 3.95 -19.89
C SER A 198 -2.77 3.13 -18.82
N LEU A 199 -4.11 3.10 -18.83
CA LEU A 199 -4.94 2.36 -17.88
C LEU A 199 -4.76 0.83 -17.95
N THR A 200 -4.22 0.32 -19.05
CA THR A 200 -3.94 -1.12 -19.23
C THR A 200 -2.69 -1.61 -18.52
N GLN A 201 -1.82 -0.71 -18.05
CA GLN A 201 -0.64 -1.09 -17.28
C GLN A 201 -1.03 -1.72 -15.95
N ARG A 202 -0.33 -2.80 -15.58
CA ARG A 202 -0.54 -3.50 -14.30
C ARG A 202 0.80 -3.67 -13.61
N LEU A 203 0.77 -3.67 -12.28
CA LEU A 203 1.92 -4.01 -11.47
C LEU A 203 2.11 -5.53 -11.45
N PRO A 204 3.35 -6.05 -11.65
CA PRO A 204 3.61 -7.48 -11.60
C PRO A 204 3.48 -7.99 -10.16
N GLU A 205 2.47 -8.82 -9.89
CA GLU A 205 2.18 -9.36 -8.55
C GLU A 205 3.28 -10.34 -8.09
N ASP A 206 3.84 -11.14 -9.02
CA ASP A 206 4.86 -12.14 -8.72
C ASP A 206 6.21 -11.58 -8.22
N GLN A 207 6.47 -10.28 -8.47
CA GLN A 207 7.72 -9.62 -8.11
C GLN A 207 7.59 -8.76 -6.86
N MET A 208 6.43 -8.75 -6.21
CA MET A 208 6.18 -7.93 -5.04
C MET A 208 6.44 -8.72 -3.76
N PRO A 209 7.01 -8.06 -2.73
CA PRO A 209 7.07 -8.64 -1.39
C PRO A 209 5.68 -9.02 -0.89
N THR A 210 5.62 -10.08 -0.06
CA THR A 210 4.36 -10.59 0.50
C THR A 210 3.56 -9.53 1.25
N GLU A 211 4.25 -8.58 1.91
CA GLU A 211 3.66 -7.46 2.64
C GLU A 211 2.97 -6.43 1.73
N LEU A 212 3.31 -6.41 0.45
CA LEU A 212 2.73 -5.51 -0.55
C LEU A 212 1.78 -6.21 -1.53
N ALA A 213 1.64 -7.53 -1.44
CA ALA A 213 0.83 -8.30 -2.38
C ALA A 213 -0.64 -7.85 -2.39
N GLU A 214 -1.26 -7.71 -1.21
CA GLU A 214 -2.65 -7.25 -1.07
C GLU A 214 -2.85 -5.82 -1.61
N LEU A 215 -1.89 -4.93 -1.33
CA LEU A 215 -1.92 -3.56 -1.85
C LEU A 215 -1.80 -3.55 -3.38
N THR A 216 -0.92 -4.37 -3.95
CA THR A 216 -0.74 -4.49 -5.39
C THR A 216 -2.00 -5.02 -6.06
N HIS A 217 -2.61 -6.06 -5.50
CA HIS A 217 -3.87 -6.61 -5.98
C HIS A 217 -5.00 -5.57 -5.97
N THR A 218 -5.18 -4.88 -4.85
CA THR A 218 -6.19 -3.81 -4.71
C THR A 218 -5.97 -2.68 -5.71
N PHE A 219 -4.71 -2.29 -5.92
CA PHE A 219 -4.35 -1.26 -6.89
C PHE A 219 -4.64 -1.69 -8.33
N ASN A 220 -4.28 -2.93 -8.70
CA ASN A 220 -4.59 -3.49 -10.01
C ASN A 220 -6.11 -3.62 -10.26
N ALA A 221 -6.88 -4.00 -9.22
CA ALA A 221 -8.33 -4.03 -9.29
C ALA A 221 -8.95 -2.63 -9.47
N MET A 222 -8.38 -1.61 -8.84
CA MET A 222 -8.78 -0.21 -9.05
C MET A 222 -8.50 0.24 -10.48
N LEU A 223 -7.30 -0.04 -11.01
CA LEU A 223 -6.96 0.27 -12.41
C LEU A 223 -7.89 -0.46 -13.39
N GLY A 224 -8.27 -1.71 -13.12
CA GLY A 224 -9.25 -2.46 -13.92
C GLY A 224 -10.60 -1.74 -13.98
N ARG A 225 -11.14 -1.33 -12.82
CA ARG A 225 -12.42 -0.58 -12.76
C ARG A 225 -12.37 0.77 -13.48
N LEU A 226 -11.22 1.46 -13.42
CA LEU A 226 -11.02 2.71 -14.16
C LEU A 226 -10.98 2.47 -15.68
N ASP A 227 -10.27 1.45 -16.11
CA ASP A 227 -10.16 1.05 -17.53
C ASP A 227 -11.55 0.70 -18.09
N ASP A 228 -12.29 -0.18 -17.40
CA ASP A 228 -13.66 -0.55 -17.77
C ASP A 228 -14.60 0.67 -17.85
N SER A 229 -14.45 1.61 -16.92
CA SER A 229 -15.27 2.82 -16.91
C SER A 229 -14.91 3.75 -18.05
N PHE A 230 -13.62 3.90 -18.36
CA PHE A 230 -13.15 4.70 -19.47
C PHE A 230 -13.55 4.10 -20.84
N GLN A 231 -13.44 2.79 -20.99
CA GLN A 231 -13.86 2.09 -22.21
C GLN A 231 -15.38 2.27 -22.44
N ARG A 232 -16.20 2.11 -21.38
CA ARG A 232 -17.64 2.39 -21.46
C ARG A 232 -17.96 3.83 -21.86
N LEU A 233 -17.24 4.80 -21.27
CA LEU A 233 -17.42 6.22 -21.62
C LEU A 233 -17.00 6.50 -23.07
N SER A 234 -15.89 5.92 -23.52
CA SER A 234 -15.40 6.09 -24.88
C SER A 234 -16.35 5.46 -25.93
N ALA A 235 -16.84 4.24 -25.68
CA ALA A 235 -17.84 3.60 -26.51
C ALA A 235 -19.12 4.45 -26.58
N PHE A 236 -19.64 4.88 -25.43
CA PHE A 236 -20.82 5.73 -25.35
C PHE A 236 -20.66 7.03 -26.14
N SER A 237 -19.49 7.68 -26.03
CA SER A 237 -19.22 8.92 -26.78
C SER A 237 -19.16 8.69 -28.30
N ALA A 238 -18.60 7.55 -28.71
CA ALA A 238 -18.54 7.16 -30.11
C ALA A 238 -19.95 6.88 -30.69
N ASP A 239 -20.77 6.16 -29.92
CA ASP A 239 -22.15 5.86 -30.29
C ASP A 239 -22.97 7.13 -30.42
N ILE A 240 -22.86 8.07 -29.46
CA ILE A 240 -23.49 9.39 -29.54
C ILE A 240 -23.11 10.12 -30.85
N ALA A 241 -21.78 10.16 -31.12
CA ALA A 241 -21.31 10.88 -32.30
C ALA A 241 -21.82 10.23 -33.60
N HIS A 242 -21.98 8.91 -33.61
CA HIS A 242 -22.51 8.18 -34.77
C HIS A 242 -24.00 8.47 -34.98
N GLU A 243 -24.81 8.34 -33.93
CA GLU A 243 -26.25 8.49 -33.96
C GLU A 243 -26.68 9.96 -34.19
N LEU A 244 -25.87 10.96 -33.85
CA LEU A 244 -26.11 12.36 -34.18
C LEU A 244 -25.65 12.75 -35.59
N ARG A 245 -24.61 12.09 -36.12
CA ARG A 245 -24.07 12.44 -37.45
C ARG A 245 -25.06 12.17 -38.57
N THR A 246 -25.76 11.03 -38.51
CA THR A 246 -26.71 10.60 -39.55
C THR A 246 -27.85 11.59 -39.73
N PRO A 247 -28.66 11.97 -38.69
CA PRO A 247 -29.73 12.92 -38.83
C PRO A 247 -29.24 14.31 -39.24
N LEU A 248 -28.10 14.74 -38.68
CA LEU A 248 -27.50 16.01 -39.04
C LEU A 248 -27.12 16.06 -40.54
N SER A 249 -26.56 14.98 -41.06
CA SER A 249 -26.23 14.87 -42.49
C SER A 249 -27.47 14.85 -43.35
N ASN A 250 -28.54 14.17 -42.91
CA ASN A 250 -29.84 14.16 -43.61
C ASN A 250 -30.44 15.57 -43.66
N LEU A 251 -30.50 16.26 -42.53
CA LEU A 251 -30.97 17.66 -42.45
C LEU A 251 -30.21 18.57 -43.39
N LEU A 252 -28.88 18.50 -43.38
CA LEU A 252 -28.03 19.31 -44.25
C LEU A 252 -28.31 19.02 -45.74
N THR A 253 -28.31 17.72 -46.08
CA THR A 253 -28.55 17.30 -47.49
C THR A 253 -29.92 17.70 -47.94
N HIS A 254 -30.98 17.43 -47.15
CA HIS A 254 -32.35 17.76 -47.50
C HIS A 254 -32.54 19.29 -47.66
N THR A 255 -32.00 20.06 -46.74
CA THR A 255 -32.03 21.56 -46.83
C THR A 255 -31.24 22.02 -48.06
N GLN A 256 -30.05 21.52 -48.32
CA GLN A 256 -29.27 21.89 -49.50
C GLN A 256 -29.99 21.54 -50.81
N VAL A 257 -30.55 20.33 -50.91
CA VAL A 257 -31.32 19.92 -52.12
C VAL A 257 -32.55 20.78 -52.32
N THR A 258 -33.27 21.15 -51.24
CA THR A 258 -34.42 22.04 -51.30
C THR A 258 -34.06 23.45 -51.81
N LEU A 259 -32.86 23.94 -51.48
CA LEU A 259 -32.35 25.26 -51.88
C LEU A 259 -31.66 25.28 -53.25
N THR A 260 -31.38 24.16 -53.90
CA THR A 260 -30.65 24.11 -55.20
C THR A 260 -31.45 24.71 -56.36
N ARG A 261 -32.77 24.68 -56.29
CA ARG A 261 -33.67 25.21 -57.31
C ARG A 261 -34.94 25.77 -56.68
N PRO A 262 -35.59 26.78 -57.29
CA PRO A 262 -36.89 27.24 -56.85
C PRO A 262 -37.92 26.10 -56.88
N ARG A 263 -38.72 26.01 -55.82
CA ARG A 263 -39.77 25.02 -55.59
C ARG A 263 -41.10 25.73 -55.33
N ASP A 264 -42.20 25.00 -55.33
CA ASP A 264 -43.46 25.56 -54.88
C ASP A 264 -43.54 25.68 -53.35
N LEU A 265 -44.60 26.36 -52.86
CA LEU A 265 -44.74 26.59 -51.42
C LEU A 265 -44.95 25.30 -50.64
N GLU A 266 -45.62 24.34 -51.22
CA GLU A 266 -45.91 23.04 -50.57
C GLU A 266 -44.64 22.19 -50.42
N ASP A 267 -43.78 22.13 -51.44
CA ASP A 267 -42.47 21.48 -51.34
C ASP A 267 -41.61 22.07 -50.20
N TYR A 268 -41.59 23.41 -50.03
CA TYR A 268 -40.88 24.05 -48.93
C TYR A 268 -41.50 23.71 -47.57
N ARG A 269 -42.81 23.62 -47.48
CA ARG A 269 -43.51 23.25 -46.23
C ARG A 269 -43.21 21.81 -45.88
N GLU A 270 -43.27 20.89 -46.83
CA GLU A 270 -42.93 19.49 -46.61
C GLU A 270 -41.47 19.32 -46.14
N ALA A 271 -40.53 20.01 -46.80
CA ALA A 271 -39.14 20.01 -46.39
C ALA A 271 -38.93 20.55 -44.95
N LEU A 272 -39.66 21.64 -44.58
CA LEU A 272 -39.59 22.18 -43.23
C LEU A 272 -40.23 21.25 -42.19
N HIS A 273 -41.34 20.55 -42.53
CA HIS A 273 -41.93 19.54 -41.65
C HIS A 273 -41.00 18.36 -41.42
N SER A 274 -40.40 17.83 -42.46
CA SER A 274 -39.42 16.74 -42.35
C SER A 274 -38.20 17.17 -41.52
N ASN A 275 -37.68 18.39 -41.74
CA ASN A 275 -36.58 18.89 -40.91
C ASN A 275 -36.99 19.10 -39.45
N LEU A 276 -38.23 19.51 -39.16
CA LEU A 276 -38.74 19.67 -37.82
C LEU A 276 -38.83 18.29 -37.09
N GLU A 277 -39.36 17.28 -37.79
CA GLU A 277 -39.42 15.92 -37.25
C GLU A 277 -38.02 15.39 -36.86
N GLU A 278 -37.02 15.56 -37.75
CA GLU A 278 -35.65 15.14 -37.50
C GLU A 278 -35.01 15.91 -36.30
N LEU A 279 -35.27 17.22 -36.17
CA LEU A 279 -34.83 18.02 -35.04
C LEU A 279 -35.50 17.59 -33.72
N GLN A 280 -36.81 17.28 -33.74
CA GLN A 280 -37.54 16.77 -32.58
C GLN A 280 -36.98 15.42 -32.13
N TRP A 281 -36.70 14.52 -33.08
CA TRP A 281 -36.05 13.25 -32.81
C TRP A 281 -34.67 13.42 -32.20
N MET A 282 -33.82 14.32 -32.73
CA MET A 282 -32.53 14.64 -32.13
C MET A 282 -32.65 15.17 -30.69
N ALA A 283 -33.63 16.05 -30.45
CA ALA A 283 -33.88 16.57 -29.10
C ALA A 283 -34.27 15.45 -28.13
N GLN A 284 -35.13 14.53 -28.58
CA GLN A 284 -35.50 13.34 -27.79
C GLN A 284 -34.30 12.45 -27.53
N LEU A 285 -33.47 12.18 -28.54
CA LEU A 285 -32.24 11.38 -28.40
C LEU A 285 -31.31 11.98 -27.35
N VAL A 286 -31.06 13.29 -27.35
CA VAL A 286 -30.22 13.97 -26.33
C VAL A 286 -30.83 13.82 -24.94
N ASN A 287 -32.16 13.98 -24.78
CA ASN A 287 -32.86 13.82 -23.51
C ASN A 287 -32.74 12.36 -22.99
N ASP A 288 -32.86 11.39 -23.89
CA ASP A 288 -32.70 9.97 -23.55
C ASP A 288 -31.27 9.64 -23.09
N MET A 289 -30.27 10.21 -23.76
CA MET A 289 -28.87 10.08 -23.36
C MET A 289 -28.59 10.70 -22.00
N LEU A 290 -29.10 11.93 -21.74
CA LEU A 290 -28.98 12.58 -20.44
C LEU A 290 -29.69 11.78 -19.33
N TYR A 291 -30.82 11.14 -19.65
CA TYR A 291 -31.52 10.27 -18.72
C TYR A 291 -30.68 9.05 -18.35
N LEU A 292 -30.10 8.36 -19.33
CA LEU A 292 -29.22 7.22 -19.12
C LEU A 292 -27.95 7.59 -18.36
N ALA A 293 -27.36 8.76 -18.67
CA ALA A 293 -26.19 9.25 -17.94
C ALA A 293 -26.51 9.49 -16.45
N LYS A 294 -27.69 10.05 -16.12
CA LYS A 294 -28.15 10.17 -14.72
C LYS A 294 -28.36 8.82 -14.06
N ALA A 295 -28.89 7.82 -14.81
CA ALA A 295 -29.08 6.47 -14.32
C ALA A 295 -27.75 5.79 -13.92
N ASP A 296 -26.74 5.90 -14.76
CA ASP A 296 -25.40 5.31 -14.52
C ASP A 296 -24.73 5.87 -13.27
N HIS A 297 -24.96 7.13 -12.99
CA HIS A 297 -24.41 7.78 -11.80
C HIS A 297 -25.27 7.60 -10.53
N GLY A 298 -26.35 6.79 -10.59
CA GLY A 298 -27.27 6.59 -9.46
C GLY A 298 -28.06 7.83 -9.08
N LEU A 299 -28.16 8.81 -10.00
CA LEU A 299 -28.88 10.07 -9.78
C LEU A 299 -30.38 9.99 -10.13
N LEU A 300 -30.84 8.85 -10.60
CA LEU A 300 -32.27 8.56 -10.80
C LEU A 300 -32.88 8.15 -9.46
N ILE A 301 -33.49 9.10 -8.78
CA ILE A 301 -34.22 8.89 -7.53
C ILE A 301 -35.70 8.95 -7.84
N PRO A 302 -36.45 7.82 -7.81
CA PRO A 302 -37.88 7.83 -8.05
C PRO A 302 -38.65 8.61 -6.98
N LYS A 303 -39.59 9.44 -7.41
CA LYS A 303 -40.56 10.09 -6.51
C LYS A 303 -41.73 9.13 -6.32
N CYS A 304 -41.57 8.21 -5.36
CA CYS A 304 -42.55 7.17 -5.14
C CYS A 304 -43.88 7.73 -4.58
N GLU A 305 -44.97 7.42 -5.25
CA GLU A 305 -46.34 7.67 -4.83
C GLU A 305 -47.20 6.39 -5.01
N PRO A 306 -48.30 6.23 -4.26
CA PRO A 306 -49.20 5.11 -4.49
C PRO A 306 -49.83 5.19 -5.88
N LEU A 307 -49.69 4.13 -6.67
CA LEU A 307 -50.16 4.04 -8.04
C LEU A 307 -50.97 2.77 -8.28
N GLN A 308 -52.00 2.86 -9.08
CA GLN A 308 -52.72 1.70 -9.64
C GLN A 308 -52.17 1.49 -11.07
N LEU A 309 -51.37 0.44 -11.25
CA LEU A 309 -50.77 0.16 -12.57
C LEU A 309 -51.82 -0.18 -13.65
N ALA A 310 -52.97 -0.68 -13.26
CA ALA A 310 -54.06 -0.89 -14.20
C ALA A 310 -54.53 0.39 -14.84
N GLU A 311 -54.72 1.48 -14.06
CA GLU A 311 -55.11 2.78 -14.55
C GLU A 311 -54.07 3.39 -15.51
N GLU A 312 -52.79 3.29 -15.14
CA GLU A 312 -51.69 3.79 -16.00
C GLU A 312 -51.60 2.98 -17.31
N ALA A 313 -51.76 1.67 -17.23
CA ALA A 313 -51.79 0.82 -18.42
C ALA A 313 -53.00 1.11 -19.33
N ASP A 314 -54.21 1.29 -18.74
CA ASP A 314 -55.42 1.63 -19.53
C ASP A 314 -55.28 2.98 -20.27
N LEU A 315 -54.72 4.00 -19.59
CA LEU A 315 -54.44 5.30 -20.23
C LEU A 315 -53.46 5.17 -21.39
N LEU A 316 -52.42 4.32 -21.26
CA LEU A 316 -51.48 4.11 -22.38
C LEU A 316 -52.10 3.26 -23.50
N LEU A 317 -52.90 2.25 -23.18
CA LEU A 317 -53.61 1.45 -24.17
C LEU A 317 -54.57 2.32 -24.99
N GLU A 318 -55.32 3.26 -24.36
CA GLU A 318 -56.16 4.24 -25.01
C GLU A 318 -55.32 5.20 -25.91
N PHE A 319 -54.17 5.63 -25.44
CA PHE A 319 -53.25 6.49 -26.24
C PHE A 319 -52.70 5.76 -27.48
N PHE A 320 -52.41 4.47 -27.38
CA PHE A 320 -51.89 3.68 -28.49
C PHE A 320 -53.01 3.02 -29.34
N ALA A 321 -54.27 3.13 -28.99
CA ALA A 321 -55.39 2.52 -29.69
C ALA A 321 -55.43 2.90 -31.20
N PRO A 322 -55.28 4.19 -31.60
CA PRO A 322 -55.32 4.53 -33.02
C PRO A 322 -54.18 3.87 -33.82
N LEU A 323 -52.96 3.81 -33.25
CA LEU A 323 -51.80 3.17 -33.89
C LEU A 323 -52.02 1.65 -33.99
N ALA A 324 -52.63 1.04 -33.02
CA ALA A 324 -52.92 -0.39 -33.01
C ALA A 324 -54.03 -0.71 -34.02
N GLU A 325 -55.05 0.16 -34.20
CA GLU A 325 -56.07 0.03 -35.26
C GLU A 325 -55.51 0.09 -36.64
N ASP A 326 -54.63 1.07 -36.88
CA ASP A 326 -53.92 1.22 -38.18
C ASP A 326 -53.03 -0.01 -38.47
N ALA A 327 -52.37 -0.56 -37.46
CA ALA A 327 -51.56 -1.80 -37.56
C ALA A 327 -52.38 -3.07 -37.56
N GLN A 328 -53.69 -3.02 -37.32
CA GLN A 328 -54.58 -4.16 -37.14
C GLN A 328 -54.17 -5.09 -36.00
N VAL A 329 -53.67 -4.53 -34.89
CA VAL A 329 -53.20 -5.26 -33.73
C VAL A 329 -54.20 -5.10 -32.57
N LYS A 330 -54.52 -6.22 -31.92
CA LYS A 330 -55.40 -6.22 -30.75
C LYS A 330 -54.66 -5.94 -29.47
N LEU A 331 -55.08 -4.89 -28.72
CA LEU A 331 -54.57 -4.56 -27.41
C LEU A 331 -55.44 -5.10 -26.29
N THR A 332 -54.84 -5.76 -25.29
CA THR A 332 -55.59 -6.31 -24.13
C THR A 332 -54.81 -6.06 -22.83
N ARG A 333 -55.57 -5.93 -21.71
CA ARG A 333 -55.02 -5.88 -20.36
C ARG A 333 -55.68 -6.92 -19.46
N LEU A 334 -54.84 -7.58 -18.64
CA LEU A 334 -55.28 -8.54 -17.64
C LEU A 334 -54.67 -8.19 -16.26
N GLY A 335 -55.50 -8.27 -15.24
CA GLY A 335 -55.07 -8.10 -13.87
C GLY A 335 -55.00 -6.64 -13.40
N SER A 336 -54.75 -6.46 -12.11
CA SER A 336 -54.61 -5.15 -11.47
C SER A 336 -53.81 -5.30 -10.20
N ALA A 337 -52.93 -4.34 -9.91
CA ALA A 337 -52.20 -4.25 -8.66
C ALA A 337 -51.74 -2.83 -8.37
N GLY A 338 -51.63 -2.50 -7.10
CA GLY A 338 -51.06 -1.24 -6.63
C GLY A 338 -49.58 -1.38 -6.35
N ILE A 339 -48.85 -0.30 -6.59
CA ILE A 339 -47.41 -0.18 -6.32
C ILE A 339 -47.10 1.21 -5.78
N SER A 340 -46.04 1.31 -4.98
CA SER A 340 -45.41 2.61 -4.68
C SER A 340 -44.29 2.87 -5.70
N GLY A 341 -44.43 3.90 -6.54
CA GLY A 341 -43.46 4.18 -7.60
C GLY A 341 -43.61 5.57 -8.19
N ASP A 342 -42.64 5.96 -9.05
CA ASP A 342 -42.70 7.22 -9.79
C ASP A 342 -43.57 7.04 -11.04
N ARG A 343 -44.71 7.72 -11.04
CA ARG A 343 -45.70 7.66 -12.12
C ARG A 343 -45.10 7.98 -13.49
N SER A 344 -44.29 9.01 -13.58
CA SER A 344 -43.72 9.47 -14.86
C SER A 344 -42.72 8.50 -15.43
N MET A 345 -41.87 7.93 -14.54
CA MET A 345 -40.90 6.93 -14.91
C MET A 345 -41.54 5.61 -15.33
N LEU A 346 -42.49 5.08 -14.53
CA LEU A 346 -43.19 3.84 -14.85
C LEU A 346 -44.04 3.95 -16.13
N ARG A 347 -44.74 5.09 -16.33
CA ARG A 347 -45.44 5.38 -17.57
C ARG A 347 -44.50 5.37 -18.76
N ARG A 348 -43.30 5.98 -18.65
CA ARG A 348 -42.29 5.98 -19.72
C ARG A 348 -41.77 4.56 -20.00
N ALA A 349 -41.54 3.74 -18.99
CA ALA A 349 -41.13 2.34 -19.16
C ALA A 349 -42.20 1.52 -19.90
N LEU A 350 -43.47 1.67 -19.49
CA LEU A 350 -44.61 1.01 -20.14
C LEU A 350 -44.81 1.48 -21.58
N SER A 351 -44.71 2.80 -21.84
CA SER A 351 -44.81 3.38 -23.18
C SER A 351 -43.72 2.82 -24.11
N ASN A 352 -42.46 2.77 -23.66
CA ASN A 352 -41.37 2.22 -24.45
C ASN A 352 -41.61 0.75 -24.82
N LEU A 353 -42.14 -0.04 -23.89
CA LEU A 353 -42.40 -1.47 -24.13
C LEU A 353 -43.64 -1.68 -25.01
N LEU A 354 -44.70 -0.86 -24.87
CA LEU A 354 -45.91 -0.94 -25.71
C LEU A 354 -45.58 -0.52 -27.15
N ASP A 355 -44.81 0.54 -27.33
CA ASP A 355 -44.35 0.98 -28.65
C ASP A 355 -43.51 -0.12 -29.33
N ASN A 356 -42.57 -0.70 -28.60
CA ASN A 356 -41.79 -1.82 -29.10
C ASN A 356 -42.67 -3.05 -29.44
N ALA A 357 -43.63 -3.40 -28.59
CA ALA A 357 -44.54 -4.51 -28.83
C ALA A 357 -45.42 -4.29 -30.07
N LEU A 358 -46.02 -3.11 -30.23
CA LEU A 358 -46.80 -2.78 -31.43
C LEU A 358 -46.00 -2.84 -32.72
N ARG A 359 -44.81 -2.28 -32.68
CA ARG A 359 -43.92 -2.24 -33.86
C ARG A 359 -43.52 -3.65 -34.37
N PHE A 360 -43.33 -4.61 -33.49
CA PHE A 360 -42.88 -5.96 -33.81
C PHE A 360 -44.03 -6.98 -33.89
N THR A 361 -45.26 -6.53 -33.70
CA THR A 361 -46.46 -7.38 -33.86
C THR A 361 -46.92 -7.33 -35.32
N PRO A 362 -47.09 -8.48 -35.99
CA PRO A 362 -47.62 -8.51 -37.33
C PRO A 362 -49.12 -8.14 -37.37
N PRO A 363 -49.69 -7.70 -38.53
CA PRO A 363 -51.12 -7.51 -38.66
C PRO A 363 -51.95 -8.73 -38.18
N HIS A 364 -53.04 -8.44 -37.53
CA HIS A 364 -53.91 -9.42 -36.86
C HIS A 364 -53.28 -10.12 -35.62
N GLY A 365 -52.16 -9.60 -35.15
CA GLY A 365 -51.52 -10.06 -33.90
C GLY A 365 -52.15 -9.46 -32.64
N GLU A 366 -51.63 -9.84 -31.51
CA GLU A 366 -52.10 -9.36 -30.18
C GLU A 366 -50.95 -8.87 -29.34
N VAL A 367 -51.17 -7.74 -28.62
CA VAL A 367 -50.34 -7.25 -27.54
C VAL A 367 -51.11 -7.32 -26.24
N GLN A 368 -50.55 -7.95 -25.22
CA GLN A 368 -51.20 -8.16 -23.93
C GLN A 368 -50.32 -7.55 -22.80
N VAL A 369 -50.91 -6.68 -22.00
CA VAL A 369 -50.36 -6.20 -20.73
C VAL A 369 -50.94 -7.08 -19.60
N ARG A 370 -50.09 -7.75 -18.86
CA ARG A 370 -50.50 -8.61 -17.74
C ARG A 370 -49.88 -8.10 -16.43
N ILE A 371 -50.74 -7.85 -15.45
CA ILE A 371 -50.38 -7.38 -14.11
C ILE A 371 -50.77 -8.46 -13.11
N VAL A 372 -49.81 -8.98 -12.36
CA VAL A 372 -50.03 -10.04 -11.36
C VAL A 372 -49.48 -9.60 -10.03
N ASP A 373 -50.32 -9.60 -9.03
CA ASP A 373 -49.93 -9.40 -7.65
C ASP A 373 -49.30 -10.68 -7.09
N ALA A 374 -47.98 -10.64 -6.76
CA ALA A 374 -47.26 -11.79 -6.26
C ALA A 374 -46.84 -11.59 -4.79
N PRO A 375 -46.63 -12.65 -4.01
CA PRO A 375 -46.33 -12.54 -2.59
C PRO A 375 -45.06 -11.74 -2.25
N LYS A 376 -44.09 -11.73 -3.15
CA LYS A 376 -42.79 -11.04 -2.98
C LYS A 376 -42.68 -9.69 -3.70
N GLY A 377 -43.73 -9.29 -4.44
CA GLY A 377 -43.68 -8.10 -5.25
C GLY A 377 -44.80 -8.10 -6.28
N LEU A 378 -44.61 -7.31 -7.32
CA LEU A 378 -45.53 -7.19 -8.45
C LEU A 378 -44.83 -7.70 -9.69
N SER A 379 -45.49 -8.51 -10.48
CA SER A 379 -45.04 -8.93 -11.81
C SER A 379 -45.90 -8.23 -12.86
N LEU A 380 -45.21 -7.49 -13.76
CA LEU A 380 -45.84 -6.81 -14.88
C LEU A 380 -45.18 -7.33 -16.16
N SER A 381 -45.95 -7.90 -17.07
CA SER A 381 -45.43 -8.32 -18.37
C SER A 381 -46.17 -7.64 -19.53
N ILE A 382 -45.40 -7.36 -20.59
CA ILE A 382 -45.92 -6.97 -21.89
C ILE A 382 -45.52 -8.07 -22.87
N GLU A 383 -46.54 -8.70 -23.45
CA GLU A 383 -46.40 -9.82 -24.38
C GLU A 383 -46.91 -9.43 -25.75
N ASN A 384 -46.17 -9.77 -26.78
CA ASN A 384 -46.63 -9.57 -28.15
C ASN A 384 -46.44 -10.85 -28.99
N SER A 385 -47.40 -11.09 -29.89
CA SER A 385 -47.29 -12.13 -30.90
C SER A 385 -46.34 -11.65 -32.01
N GLY A 386 -45.57 -12.56 -32.61
CA GLY A 386 -44.66 -12.23 -33.71
C GLY A 386 -43.50 -13.22 -33.87
N GLU A 387 -42.59 -12.89 -34.75
CA GLU A 387 -41.33 -13.64 -34.83
C GLU A 387 -40.57 -13.60 -33.52
N GLY A 388 -40.16 -14.76 -33.05
CA GLY A 388 -39.35 -14.84 -31.82
C GLY A 388 -37.96 -14.24 -32.00
N ILE A 389 -37.36 -13.82 -30.92
CA ILE A 389 -35.98 -13.33 -30.85
C ILE A 389 -35.05 -14.51 -30.59
N ALA A 390 -33.99 -14.64 -31.38
CA ALA A 390 -32.99 -15.69 -31.16
C ALA A 390 -32.38 -15.59 -29.73
N GLU A 391 -32.26 -16.71 -29.03
CA GLU A 391 -31.78 -16.80 -27.67
C GLU A 391 -30.43 -16.09 -27.43
N ALA A 392 -29.52 -16.19 -28.43
CA ALA A 392 -28.21 -15.52 -28.38
C ALA A 392 -28.28 -13.99 -28.34
N LEU A 393 -29.41 -13.38 -28.77
CA LEU A 393 -29.62 -11.92 -28.81
C LEU A 393 -30.30 -11.38 -27.54
N LEU A 394 -31.02 -12.23 -26.78
CA LEU A 394 -31.79 -11.82 -25.61
C LEU A 394 -30.96 -11.04 -24.57
N PRO A 395 -29.72 -11.44 -24.21
CA PRO A 395 -28.91 -10.72 -23.24
C PRO A 395 -28.54 -9.31 -23.67
N ARG A 396 -28.49 -9.05 -24.98
CA ARG A 396 -28.04 -7.77 -25.56
C ARG A 396 -29.18 -6.79 -25.82
N LEU A 397 -30.42 -7.20 -25.70
CA LEU A 397 -31.59 -6.33 -26.01
C LEU A 397 -31.63 -5.05 -25.18
N PHE A 398 -31.06 -5.07 -23.99
CA PHE A 398 -30.99 -3.93 -23.08
C PHE A 398 -29.71 -3.10 -23.24
N ASP A 399 -28.80 -3.51 -24.15
CA ASP A 399 -27.62 -2.70 -24.48
C ASP A 399 -28.07 -1.44 -25.22
N ARG A 400 -27.36 -0.35 -24.97
CA ARG A 400 -27.64 0.94 -25.61
C ARG A 400 -27.37 0.85 -27.12
N PHE A 401 -28.23 1.50 -27.91
CA PHE A 401 -28.14 1.51 -29.38
C PHE A 401 -28.20 0.12 -30.03
N TYR A 402 -28.48 -0.93 -29.25
CA TYR A 402 -28.57 -2.27 -29.80
C TYR A 402 -29.87 -2.47 -30.56
N ARG A 403 -29.77 -2.97 -31.79
CA ARG A 403 -30.87 -3.36 -32.69
C ARG A 403 -30.62 -4.76 -33.23
N ALA A 404 -31.57 -5.66 -33.03
CA ALA A 404 -31.44 -7.08 -33.47
C ALA A 404 -31.41 -7.24 -35.00
N ASP A 405 -32.04 -6.35 -35.73
CA ASP A 405 -32.06 -6.33 -37.21
C ASP A 405 -31.94 -4.91 -37.74
N PRO A 406 -30.75 -4.50 -38.19
CA PRO A 406 -30.54 -3.16 -38.75
C PRO A 406 -31.23 -2.96 -40.13
N ALA A 407 -31.47 -4.04 -40.89
CA ALA A 407 -31.89 -3.94 -42.28
C ALA A 407 -33.42 -3.85 -42.48
N ARG A 408 -34.21 -4.15 -41.46
CA ARG A 408 -35.68 -4.27 -41.61
C ARG A 408 -36.44 -2.93 -41.64
N HIS A 409 -35.78 -1.79 -41.41
CA HIS A 409 -36.47 -0.48 -41.34
C HIS A 409 -35.55 0.64 -41.84
N GLU A 410 -35.13 0.61 -43.08
CA GLU A 410 -34.43 1.76 -43.72
C GLU A 410 -35.29 3.01 -43.91
N GLY A 411 -36.54 3.01 -43.47
CA GLY A 411 -37.47 4.10 -43.65
C GLY A 411 -37.97 4.83 -42.39
N SER A 412 -37.69 4.32 -41.20
CA SER A 412 -38.12 5.00 -39.96
C SER A 412 -36.95 5.33 -39.02
N SER A 413 -36.55 6.58 -39.01
CA SER A 413 -35.53 7.18 -38.15
C SER A 413 -35.95 7.27 -36.67
N GLU A 414 -37.12 6.77 -36.29
CA GLU A 414 -37.80 7.14 -35.03
C GLU A 414 -37.20 6.52 -33.74
N HIS A 415 -36.30 5.50 -33.78
CA HIS A 415 -35.88 4.83 -32.55
C HIS A 415 -34.39 4.49 -32.53
N ALA A 416 -33.67 5.18 -31.67
CA ALA A 416 -32.21 5.04 -31.48
C ALA A 416 -31.75 3.79 -30.71
N GLY A 417 -32.64 2.83 -30.39
CA GLY A 417 -32.27 1.64 -29.59
C GLY A 417 -32.00 1.96 -28.11
N LEU A 418 -32.52 3.07 -27.59
CA LEU A 418 -32.35 3.47 -26.20
C LEU A 418 -33.55 3.11 -25.28
N GLY A 419 -34.72 2.83 -25.85
CA GLY A 419 -35.97 2.61 -25.09
C GLY A 419 -35.89 1.46 -24.09
N LEU A 420 -35.33 0.31 -24.49
CA LEU A 420 -35.15 -0.85 -23.57
C LEU A 420 -34.11 -0.59 -22.50
N ALA A 421 -33.01 0.09 -22.81
CA ALA A 421 -31.99 0.50 -21.84
C ALA A 421 -32.56 1.49 -20.80
N ILE A 422 -33.39 2.43 -21.23
CA ILE A 422 -34.11 3.36 -20.36
C ILE A 422 -35.08 2.60 -19.47
N THR A 423 -35.86 1.68 -20.03
CA THR A 423 -36.79 0.84 -19.28
C THR A 423 -36.08 0.05 -18.20
N GLN A 424 -34.95 -0.60 -18.51
CA GLN A 424 -34.14 -1.31 -17.55
C GLN A 424 -33.63 -0.39 -16.44
N SER A 425 -33.19 0.82 -16.78
CA SER A 425 -32.72 1.81 -15.80
C SER A 425 -33.83 2.28 -14.87
N ILE A 426 -35.05 2.47 -15.39
CA ILE A 426 -36.25 2.83 -14.59
C ILE A 426 -36.58 1.70 -13.61
N ILE A 427 -36.67 0.46 -14.09
CA ILE A 427 -37.02 -0.69 -13.26
C ILE A 427 -35.96 -0.93 -12.17
N ARG A 428 -34.65 -0.80 -12.49
CA ARG A 428 -33.57 -0.86 -11.52
C ARG A 428 -33.64 0.26 -10.47
N ALA A 429 -34.00 1.48 -10.87
CA ALA A 429 -34.16 2.61 -9.94
C ALA A 429 -35.29 2.35 -8.94
N HIS A 430 -36.31 1.57 -9.31
CA HIS A 430 -37.38 1.11 -8.43
C HIS A 430 -37.05 -0.18 -7.64
N GLY A 431 -35.78 -0.65 -7.68
CA GLY A 431 -35.36 -1.89 -7.00
C GLY A 431 -35.83 -3.18 -7.66
N GLY A 432 -36.33 -3.10 -8.90
CA GLY A 432 -36.86 -4.22 -9.66
C GLY A 432 -35.86 -4.81 -10.67
N THR A 433 -36.33 -5.85 -11.35
CA THR A 433 -35.61 -6.52 -12.46
C THR A 433 -36.48 -6.60 -13.70
N ILE A 434 -35.86 -6.56 -14.87
CA ILE A 434 -36.52 -6.80 -16.17
C ILE A 434 -35.73 -7.81 -16.97
N HIS A 435 -36.43 -8.73 -17.60
CA HIS A 435 -35.87 -9.71 -18.55
C HIS A 435 -36.82 -9.95 -19.72
N CYS A 436 -36.29 -10.50 -20.80
CA CYS A 436 -37.04 -10.83 -21.98
C CYS A 436 -37.02 -12.35 -22.19
N GLU A 437 -38.20 -12.91 -22.47
CA GLU A 437 -38.40 -14.29 -22.89
C GLU A 437 -38.97 -14.26 -24.30
N SER A 438 -38.53 -15.12 -25.19
CA SER A 438 -39.07 -15.21 -26.56
C SER A 438 -39.05 -16.62 -27.07
N GLY A 439 -40.12 -17.02 -27.78
CA GLY A 439 -40.22 -18.34 -28.36
C GLY A 439 -41.63 -18.64 -28.85
N GLN A 440 -41.77 -19.65 -29.76
CA GLN A 440 -43.06 -20.16 -30.21
C GLN A 440 -44.08 -19.10 -30.72
N GLY A 441 -43.56 -18.06 -31.39
CA GLY A 441 -44.41 -17.03 -31.99
C GLY A 441 -44.83 -15.91 -31.04
N TRP A 442 -44.16 -15.74 -29.90
CA TRP A 442 -44.40 -14.64 -28.95
C TRP A 442 -43.11 -14.11 -28.36
N THR A 443 -43.14 -12.85 -27.88
CA THR A 443 -42.08 -12.23 -27.10
C THR A 443 -42.69 -11.59 -25.87
N ARG A 444 -42.07 -11.77 -24.71
CA ARG A 444 -42.52 -11.27 -23.39
C ARG A 444 -41.39 -10.48 -22.72
N PHE A 445 -41.67 -9.25 -22.35
CA PHE A 445 -40.84 -8.47 -21.42
C PHE A 445 -41.49 -8.59 -20.03
N LEU A 446 -40.79 -9.18 -19.08
CA LEU A 446 -41.23 -9.39 -17.71
C LEU A 446 -40.49 -8.48 -16.75
N MET A 447 -41.21 -7.67 -16.03
CA MET A 447 -40.73 -6.75 -15.00
C MET A 447 -41.18 -7.26 -13.64
N GLU A 448 -40.25 -7.39 -12.70
CA GLU A 448 -40.53 -7.71 -11.31
C GLU A 448 -40.20 -6.51 -10.45
N LEU A 449 -41.16 -5.99 -9.72
CA LEU A 449 -41.04 -4.79 -8.88
C LEU A 449 -41.36 -5.12 -7.43
N PRO A 450 -40.60 -4.63 -6.46
CA PRO A 450 -40.97 -4.80 -5.02
C PRO A 450 -42.22 -4.00 -4.71
N LYS A 451 -43.05 -4.48 -3.77
CA LYS A 451 -44.32 -3.81 -3.36
C LYS A 451 -44.15 -2.46 -2.67
N GLY A 452 -42.91 -1.96 -2.58
CA GLY A 452 -42.57 -0.71 -1.93
C GLY A 452 -41.92 -0.92 -0.56
N VAL A 453 -40.90 -0.13 -0.32
CA VAL A 453 -40.34 0.12 1.02
C VAL A 453 -41.11 1.28 1.65
#